data_70114856ff00891e479895e4a9c74a52
#
_entry.id   70114856ff00891e479895e4a9c74a52
#
_cell.length_a   1.000
_cell.length_b   1.000
_cell.length_c   1.000
_cell.angle_alpha   90.00
_cell.angle_beta   90.00
_cell.angle_gamma   90.00
#
_symmetry.space_group_name_H-M   'P 1'
#
loop_
_entity.id
_entity.type
_entity.pdbx_description
1 polymer ?
#
loop_
_entity_poly.entity_id
_entity_poly.type
_entity_poly.pdbx_seq_one_letter_code
_entity_poly.pdbx_strand_id
1 'polypeptide(L)'
;GDSDDDNDGALDDDDSDDNNEFACSDADGDTCDDCSDGSYGLDSDGFDYDSDGACDAGDADDDNDGALDGDDSEDNNEFVCSDDDGDTCDDCSSGSYGLANDGVDFDVDGACDVGDNHPWGEANLSFGEATVSTISVEYTSDVAINGFQFVVDGVELISAVDGPLDVSCGTFGCIAFSLDGASIPAGSGTLVTFEFEEIANGGTIGLSNVLLSASNANMISVTGPESAAIPECADNEDDDICDVYDTDDDNDGALDDDDSDPFDQFLCSDHDGDTCDDCSDGSYGLDSDGWDYDLDGACDAGDADDDNDGALDGDDSEDNNEFVCSDADGDTCDECATGAYHDSSDDGWDYDGDGQCDAGDSDDDNDGALDDDDSD
;
A
#
# COMPACT_ATOMS: atom_id res chain seq x y z
N GLY A 1 32.66 -85.28 -43.77
CA GLY A 1 32.96 -83.97 -43.56
C GLY A 1 34.17 -83.67 -42.71
N ASP A 2 34.44 -82.50 -42.60
CA ASP A 2 35.29 -81.88 -41.60
C ASP A 2 34.60 -81.99 -40.25
N SER A 3 35.19 -81.83 -39.15
CA SER A 3 34.59 -81.93 -37.84
C SER A 3 34.28 -80.53 -37.25
N ASP A 4 34.46 -79.50 -38.07
CA ASP A 4 34.21 -78.08 -37.82
C ASP A 4 33.99 -77.45 -39.20
N ASP A 5 32.77 -77.54 -39.72
CA ASP A 5 32.42 -77.28 -41.14
C ASP A 5 32.52 -75.81 -41.54
N ASP A 6 32.39 -74.81 -40.58
CA ASP A 6 32.52 -73.38 -40.83
C ASP A 6 33.80 -72.74 -40.25
N ASN A 7 34.57 -73.50 -39.47
CA ASN A 7 35.89 -73.17 -38.90
C ASN A 7 35.80 -72.02 -37.83
N ASP A 8 34.73 -71.96 -37.09
CA ASP A 8 34.61 -71.04 -35.97
C ASP A 8 35.31 -71.54 -34.70
N GLY A 9 35.64 -72.86 -34.60
CA GLY A 9 36.32 -73.48 -33.49
C GLY A 9 35.41 -74.32 -32.60
N ALA A 10 34.10 -74.28 -32.74
CA ALA A 10 33.20 -75.29 -32.23
C ALA A 10 33.25 -76.55 -33.13
N LEU A 11 32.89 -77.71 -32.58
CA LEU A 11 32.82 -78.94 -33.37
C LEU A 11 31.33 -79.14 -33.77
N ASP A 12 31.11 -79.73 -34.98
CA ASP A 12 29.81 -80.05 -35.54
C ASP A 12 28.83 -80.71 -34.53
N ASP A 13 29.34 -81.51 -33.60
CA ASP A 13 28.59 -82.24 -32.60
C ASP A 13 28.12 -81.30 -31.43
N ASP A 14 28.80 -80.16 -31.21
CA ASP A 14 28.61 -79.18 -30.16
C ASP A 14 28.12 -77.82 -30.72
N ASP A 15 27.94 -77.71 -32.04
CA ASP A 15 27.51 -76.56 -32.79
C ASP A 15 26.00 -76.63 -33.15
N SER A 16 25.26 -75.53 -32.96
CA SER A 16 23.84 -75.45 -33.25
C SER A 16 23.56 -75.18 -34.73
N ASP A 17 24.52 -74.63 -35.49
CA ASP A 17 24.40 -74.25 -36.90
C ASP A 17 25.73 -74.42 -37.67
N ASP A 18 26.20 -75.68 -37.84
CA ASP A 18 27.47 -76.15 -38.42
C ASP A 18 28.03 -75.42 -39.64
N ASN A 19 27.32 -74.50 -40.21
CA ASN A 19 27.66 -73.71 -41.41
C ASN A 19 27.58 -72.21 -41.22
N ASN A 20 27.47 -71.74 -40.00
CA ASN A 20 27.36 -70.32 -39.67
C ASN A 20 28.36 -69.96 -38.56
N GLU A 21 29.53 -69.46 -38.95
CA GLU A 21 30.60 -69.04 -38.05
C GLU A 21 30.25 -68.07 -36.91
N PHE A 22 29.02 -67.62 -36.85
CA PHE A 22 28.53 -66.71 -35.84
C PHE A 22 27.46 -67.33 -34.94
N ALA A 23 27.22 -68.59 -34.97
CA ALA A 23 26.23 -69.28 -34.17
C ALA A 23 26.55 -70.68 -33.86
N CYS A 24 26.91 -71.02 -32.65
CA CYS A 24 27.28 -72.43 -32.25
C CYS A 24 26.51 -72.85 -30.98
N SER A 25 26.76 -72.30 -29.82
CA SER A 25 26.21 -72.70 -28.55
C SER A 25 26.34 -71.59 -27.55
N ASP A 26 25.63 -71.71 -26.44
CA ASP A 26 25.77 -70.95 -25.20
C ASP A 26 26.14 -71.93 -24.11
N ALA A 27 27.43 -72.22 -24.01
CA ALA A 27 27.93 -73.35 -23.16
C ALA A 27 28.17 -72.92 -21.71
N ASP A 28 28.42 -71.68 -21.44
CA ASP A 28 28.52 -71.09 -20.08
C ASP A 28 27.22 -70.55 -19.54
N GLY A 29 26.23 -70.28 -20.41
CA GLY A 29 24.86 -69.93 -20.02
C GLY A 29 24.69 -68.44 -19.71
N ASP A 30 25.48 -67.57 -20.36
CA ASP A 30 25.49 -66.14 -20.19
C ASP A 30 24.57 -65.42 -21.18
N THR A 31 23.84 -66.17 -22.01
CA THR A 31 22.89 -65.74 -23.03
C THR A 31 23.46 -65.23 -24.33
N CYS A 32 24.79 -65.03 -24.45
CA CYS A 32 25.46 -64.88 -25.74
C CYS A 32 25.72 -66.22 -26.39
N ASP A 33 25.92 -66.21 -27.69
CA ASP A 33 26.41 -67.40 -28.46
C ASP A 33 27.91 -67.37 -28.46
N ASP A 34 28.52 -68.43 -27.96
CA ASP A 34 29.97 -68.59 -27.84
C ASP A 34 30.75 -68.31 -29.14
N CYS A 35 30.05 -68.23 -30.26
CA CYS A 35 30.63 -67.96 -31.59
C CYS A 35 30.17 -66.57 -32.16
N SER A 36 29.60 -65.73 -31.39
CA SER A 36 28.98 -64.43 -31.84
C SER A 36 29.98 -63.51 -32.56
N ASP A 37 31.28 -63.61 -32.27
CA ASP A 37 32.37 -62.88 -32.97
C ASP A 37 33.00 -63.59 -34.11
N GLY A 38 32.55 -64.82 -34.44
CA GLY A 38 33.07 -65.68 -35.51
C GLY A 38 34.19 -66.61 -35.05
N SER A 39 34.30 -66.78 -33.72
CA SER A 39 35.28 -67.73 -33.13
C SER A 39 34.82 -68.19 -31.76
N TYR A 40 34.86 -69.47 -31.50
CA TYR A 40 34.47 -70.07 -30.22
C TYR A 40 35.26 -69.50 -29.03
N GLY A 41 34.58 -68.92 -28.08
CA GLY A 41 35.19 -68.33 -26.89
C GLY A 41 34.19 -67.90 -25.82
N LEU A 42 34.22 -68.45 -24.61
CA LEU A 42 33.35 -68.29 -23.48
C LEU A 42 33.44 -66.93 -22.75
N ASP A 43 34.52 -66.15 -22.98
CA ASP A 43 34.79 -64.88 -22.28
C ASP A 43 34.80 -63.68 -23.24
N SER A 44 34.50 -63.87 -24.53
CA SER A 44 34.62 -62.81 -25.55
C SER A 44 33.49 -62.80 -26.59
N ASP A 45 32.42 -63.44 -26.30
CA ASP A 45 31.29 -63.73 -27.15
C ASP A 45 30.19 -62.70 -27.18
N GLY A 46 30.26 -61.77 -26.29
CA GLY A 46 29.33 -60.62 -26.25
C GLY A 46 29.83 -59.44 -25.43
N PHE A 47 29.04 -58.44 -25.35
CA PHE A 47 29.24 -57.30 -24.46
C PHE A 47 28.37 -57.53 -23.22
N ASP A 48 28.97 -57.47 -22.06
CA ASP A 48 28.39 -57.56 -20.74
C ASP A 48 28.72 -56.23 -20.04
N TYR A 49 27.75 -55.25 -20.06
CA TYR A 49 28.00 -53.88 -19.62
C TYR A 49 28.21 -53.80 -18.12
N ASP A 50 27.32 -54.41 -17.34
CA ASP A 50 27.31 -54.35 -15.89
C ASP A 50 28.19 -55.41 -15.23
N SER A 51 28.68 -56.40 -16.02
CA SER A 51 29.55 -57.47 -15.59
C SER A 51 28.91 -58.45 -14.59
N ASP A 52 27.60 -58.69 -14.72
CA ASP A 52 26.86 -59.60 -13.88
C ASP A 52 26.95 -61.07 -14.36
N GLY A 53 27.39 -61.24 -15.58
CA GLY A 53 27.61 -62.54 -16.21
C GLY A 53 26.49 -62.98 -17.13
N ALA A 54 25.56 -62.10 -17.47
CA ALA A 54 24.65 -62.20 -18.59
C ALA A 54 25.18 -61.27 -19.71
N CYS A 55 24.96 -61.59 -20.93
CA CYS A 55 25.37 -60.76 -22.06
C CYS A 55 24.21 -59.81 -22.45
N ASP A 56 24.50 -58.53 -22.80
CA ASP A 56 23.51 -57.51 -23.16
C ASP A 56 22.48 -58.02 -24.18
N ALA A 57 22.85 -58.90 -25.09
CA ALA A 57 21.97 -59.44 -26.12
C ALA A 57 20.83 -60.33 -25.56
N GLY A 58 20.99 -60.85 -24.38
CA GLY A 58 20.06 -61.76 -23.73
C GLY A 58 19.68 -61.36 -22.31
N ASP A 59 20.30 -60.33 -21.76
CA ASP A 59 19.92 -59.72 -20.53
C ASP A 59 18.61 -58.93 -20.74
N ALA A 60 17.95 -58.58 -19.73
CA ALA A 60 16.71 -57.80 -19.74
C ALA A 60 16.87 -56.46 -19.04
N ASP A 61 18.05 -56.19 -18.46
CA ASP A 61 18.45 -55.02 -17.69
C ASP A 61 19.97 -54.89 -17.80
N ASP A 62 20.43 -54.40 -18.95
CA ASP A 62 21.83 -54.42 -19.40
C ASP A 62 22.81 -53.70 -18.47
N ASP A 63 22.35 -52.73 -17.66
CA ASP A 63 23.17 -51.98 -16.71
C ASP A 63 22.83 -52.23 -15.25
N ASN A 64 21.84 -53.09 -14.98
CA ASN A 64 21.39 -53.50 -13.64
C ASN A 64 20.94 -52.33 -12.77
N ASP A 65 20.39 -51.28 -13.36
CA ASP A 65 19.83 -50.16 -12.60
C ASP A 65 18.44 -50.44 -12.04
N GLY A 66 17.77 -51.48 -12.58
CA GLY A 66 16.45 -51.95 -12.17
C GLY A 66 15.30 -51.50 -13.09
N ALA A 67 15.55 -50.70 -14.10
CA ALA A 67 14.71 -50.55 -15.26
C ALA A 67 15.01 -51.71 -16.24
N LEU A 68 14.01 -52.07 -17.02
CA LEU A 68 14.24 -53.11 -18.05
C LEU A 68 14.52 -52.41 -19.39
N ASP A 69 15.35 -52.98 -20.25
CA ASP A 69 15.73 -52.41 -21.57
C ASP A 69 14.52 -51.89 -22.37
N GLY A 70 13.39 -52.56 -22.26
CA GLY A 70 12.16 -52.16 -22.96
C GLY A 70 11.48 -50.88 -22.41
N ASP A 71 11.82 -50.49 -21.20
CA ASP A 71 11.28 -49.36 -20.46
C ASP A 71 12.40 -48.34 -20.16
N ASP A 72 13.66 -48.64 -20.54
CA ASP A 72 14.84 -47.81 -20.42
C ASP A 72 15.15 -47.04 -21.71
N SER A 73 15.56 -45.81 -21.61
CA SER A 73 15.92 -44.94 -22.72
C SER A 73 17.38 -45.01 -23.13
N GLU A 74 18.26 -45.46 -22.23
CA GLU A 74 19.70 -45.68 -22.43
C GLU A 74 20.20 -46.95 -21.74
N ASP A 75 19.84 -48.13 -22.23
CA ASP A 75 20.03 -49.48 -21.71
C ASP A 75 21.43 -49.79 -21.11
N ASN A 76 22.45 -49.02 -21.40
CA ASN A 76 23.83 -49.17 -20.93
C ASN A 76 24.29 -47.93 -20.13
N ASN A 77 23.42 -47.31 -19.37
CA ASN A 77 23.74 -46.14 -18.56
C ASN A 77 22.91 -46.08 -17.28
N GLU A 78 23.38 -46.70 -16.24
CA GLU A 78 22.75 -46.83 -14.91
C GLU A 78 22.23 -45.54 -14.27
N PHE A 79 22.39 -44.39 -14.92
CA PHE A 79 21.92 -43.09 -14.44
C PHE A 79 20.84 -42.46 -15.31
N VAL A 80 20.36 -43.13 -16.35
CA VAL A 80 19.37 -42.62 -17.30
C VAL A 80 18.46 -43.72 -17.79
N CYS A 81 17.19 -43.70 -17.40
CA CYS A 81 16.21 -44.68 -17.88
C CYS A 81 14.88 -44.02 -18.33
N SER A 82 14.11 -43.50 -17.43
CA SER A 82 12.76 -42.99 -17.66
C SER A 82 12.39 -41.88 -16.68
N ASP A 83 11.27 -41.26 -16.91
CA ASP A 83 10.56 -40.34 -15.99
C ASP A 83 9.11 -40.84 -15.93
N ASP A 84 8.84 -41.87 -15.13
CA ASP A 84 7.59 -42.60 -15.13
C ASP A 84 6.51 -41.91 -14.23
N ASP A 85 6.92 -41.12 -13.23
CA ASP A 85 6.02 -40.38 -12.40
C ASP A 85 5.78 -38.96 -12.87
N GLY A 86 6.59 -38.46 -13.82
CA GLY A 86 6.40 -37.21 -14.53
C GLY A 86 6.85 -35.98 -13.74
N ASP A 87 7.80 -36.17 -12.80
CA ASP A 87 8.31 -35.11 -11.93
C ASP A 87 9.54 -34.39 -12.50
N THR A 88 9.96 -34.75 -13.74
CA THR A 88 11.11 -34.20 -14.49
C THR A 88 12.48 -34.68 -14.06
N CYS A 89 12.60 -35.49 -13.02
CA CYS A 89 13.80 -36.26 -12.77
C CYS A 89 13.81 -37.53 -13.59
N ASP A 90 14.97 -38.08 -13.79
CA ASP A 90 15.15 -39.40 -14.35
C ASP A 90 15.16 -40.43 -13.20
N ASP A 91 14.25 -41.39 -13.26
CA ASP A 91 14.03 -42.40 -12.22
C ASP A 91 15.28 -43.19 -11.84
N CYS A 92 16.31 -43.18 -12.73
CA CYS A 92 17.59 -43.87 -12.54
C CYS A 92 18.73 -42.92 -12.16
N SER A 93 18.49 -41.64 -11.94
CA SER A 93 19.52 -40.62 -11.66
C SER A 93 20.44 -40.93 -10.48
N SER A 94 20.01 -41.82 -9.57
CA SER A 94 20.80 -42.28 -8.43
C SER A 94 21.64 -43.55 -8.72
N GLY A 95 21.56 -44.11 -9.92
CA GLY A 95 22.15 -45.38 -10.30
C GLY A 95 21.31 -46.60 -9.90
N SER A 96 20.01 -46.37 -9.68
CA SER A 96 19.02 -47.41 -9.50
C SER A 96 17.62 -46.86 -9.62
N TYR A 97 16.75 -47.59 -10.30
CA TYR A 97 15.36 -47.25 -10.54
C TYR A 97 14.57 -46.94 -9.24
N GLY A 98 13.93 -45.79 -9.17
CA GLY A 98 13.15 -45.43 -8.00
C GLY A 98 12.48 -44.07 -8.07
N LEU A 99 11.16 -44.04 -8.16
CA LEU A 99 10.25 -42.91 -8.31
C LEU A 99 10.28 -41.83 -7.19
N ALA A 100 11.05 -41.97 -6.13
CA ALA A 100 10.96 -41.08 -4.96
C ALA A 100 12.32 -40.57 -4.45
N ASN A 101 13.43 -40.89 -5.08
CA ASN A 101 14.77 -40.47 -4.68
C ASN A 101 15.66 -40.19 -5.89
N ASP A 102 15.11 -39.81 -6.95
CA ASP A 102 15.68 -39.64 -8.28
C ASP A 102 16.22 -38.23 -8.54
N GLY A 103 15.90 -37.25 -7.65
CA GLY A 103 16.47 -35.93 -7.73
C GLY A 103 16.22 -35.07 -6.48
N VAL A 104 16.58 -33.80 -6.58
CA VAL A 104 16.32 -32.77 -5.57
C VAL A 104 15.12 -32.00 -6.01
N ASP A 105 14.09 -31.98 -5.17
CA ASP A 105 12.91 -31.10 -5.21
C ASP A 105 12.99 -30.21 -3.98
N PHE A 106 13.44 -28.96 -4.15
CA PHE A 106 13.71 -28.04 -3.03
C PHE A 106 12.43 -27.47 -2.43
N ASP A 107 11.44 -27.17 -3.26
CA ASP A 107 10.19 -26.53 -2.84
C ASP A 107 9.05 -27.52 -2.61
N VAL A 108 9.30 -28.79 -2.94
CA VAL A 108 8.38 -29.92 -2.71
C VAL A 108 7.06 -29.72 -3.47
N ASP A 109 7.16 -29.21 -4.69
CA ASP A 109 5.99 -29.00 -5.56
C ASP A 109 5.70 -30.23 -6.43
N GLY A 110 6.62 -31.19 -6.49
CA GLY A 110 6.52 -32.41 -7.24
C GLY A 110 7.19 -32.34 -8.60
N ALA A 111 8.02 -31.35 -8.85
CA ALA A 111 8.94 -31.27 -9.97
C ALA A 111 10.38 -31.21 -9.44
N CYS A 112 11.31 -31.92 -10.07
CA CYS A 112 12.71 -31.83 -9.69
C CYS A 112 13.36 -30.51 -10.09
N ASP A 113 14.26 -29.97 -9.25
CA ASP A 113 15.01 -28.71 -9.50
C ASP A 113 15.60 -28.62 -10.92
N VAL A 114 15.99 -29.73 -11.53
CA VAL A 114 16.64 -29.76 -12.86
C VAL A 114 15.68 -29.50 -14.00
N GLY A 115 14.42 -29.88 -13.86
CA GLY A 115 13.37 -29.71 -14.86
C GLY A 115 12.37 -28.60 -14.52
N ASP A 116 12.41 -28.14 -13.30
CA ASP A 116 11.49 -27.11 -12.80
C ASP A 116 11.83 -25.71 -13.33
N ASN A 117 10.79 -24.92 -13.60
CA ASN A 117 10.93 -23.52 -13.99
C ASN A 117 11.17 -22.59 -12.79
N HIS A 118 10.83 -23.03 -11.58
CA HIS A 118 10.93 -22.27 -10.33
C HIS A 118 11.57 -23.07 -9.18
N PRO A 119 12.75 -23.65 -9.37
CA PRO A 119 13.34 -24.68 -8.50
C PRO A 119 13.64 -24.21 -7.06
N TRP A 120 13.35 -22.96 -6.75
CA TRP A 120 13.52 -22.36 -5.41
C TRP A 120 12.21 -21.85 -4.84
N GLY A 121 11.11 -22.22 -5.47
CA GLY A 121 9.74 -21.85 -5.09
C GLY A 121 9.20 -20.59 -5.72
N GLU A 122 7.91 -20.45 -5.54
CA GLU A 122 7.13 -19.32 -6.02
C GLU A 122 6.52 -18.51 -4.87
N ALA A 123 6.38 -17.20 -5.09
CA ALA A 123 5.63 -16.32 -4.23
C ALA A 123 4.78 -15.35 -5.03
N ASN A 124 3.58 -15.09 -4.53
CA ASN A 124 2.71 -14.04 -5.03
C ASN A 124 2.57 -12.96 -3.95
N LEU A 125 2.79 -11.71 -4.34
CA LEU A 125 2.59 -10.56 -3.49
C LEU A 125 1.35 -9.79 -3.91
N SER A 126 0.61 -9.28 -2.94
CA SER A 126 -0.52 -8.38 -3.14
C SER A 126 -0.52 -7.29 -2.09
N PHE A 127 -1.14 -6.15 -2.41
CA PHE A 127 -1.43 -5.15 -1.38
C PHE A 127 -2.71 -5.51 -0.63
N GLY A 128 -2.71 -5.27 0.68
CA GLY A 128 -3.91 -5.28 1.50
C GLY A 128 -4.76 -4.02 1.30
N GLU A 129 -5.69 -3.77 2.21
CA GLU A 129 -6.50 -2.56 2.19
C GLU A 129 -5.65 -1.36 2.61
N ALA A 130 -5.65 -0.32 1.76
CA ALA A 130 -4.92 0.92 2.04
C ALA A 130 -5.77 1.87 2.88
N THR A 131 -5.11 2.55 3.82
CA THR A 131 -5.61 3.79 4.42
C THR A 131 -4.85 4.97 3.81
N VAL A 132 -5.13 6.18 4.24
CA VAL A 132 -4.42 7.39 3.78
C VAL A 132 -2.94 7.43 4.16
N SER A 133 -2.52 6.61 5.14
CA SER A 133 -1.16 6.61 5.71
C SER A 133 -0.57 5.21 5.93
N THR A 134 -1.33 4.13 5.70
CA THR A 134 -0.84 2.76 5.93
C THR A 134 -1.31 1.78 4.86
N ILE A 135 -0.48 0.78 4.57
CA ILE A 135 -0.84 -0.37 3.73
C ILE A 135 0.01 -1.59 4.08
N SER A 136 -0.59 -2.79 4.04
CA SER A 136 0.17 -4.03 4.14
C SER A 136 0.53 -4.59 2.76
N VAL A 137 1.67 -5.28 2.70
CA VAL A 137 2.02 -6.20 1.61
C VAL A 137 1.76 -7.61 2.11
N GLU A 138 0.85 -8.30 1.45
CA GLU A 138 0.49 -9.68 1.74
C GLU A 138 1.28 -10.61 0.83
N TYR A 139 1.58 -11.81 1.32
CA TYR A 139 2.27 -12.84 0.55
C TYR A 139 1.51 -14.17 0.56
N THR A 140 1.74 -14.94 -0.51
CA THR A 140 1.51 -16.38 -0.55
C THR A 140 2.77 -17.00 -1.12
N SER A 141 3.36 -17.99 -0.45
CA SER A 141 4.61 -18.64 -0.87
C SER A 141 4.57 -20.12 -0.51
N ASP A 142 5.06 -20.97 -1.39
CA ASP A 142 5.23 -22.41 -1.18
C ASP A 142 6.46 -22.74 -0.32
N VAL A 143 7.45 -21.84 -0.30
CA VAL A 143 8.67 -21.96 0.51
C VAL A 143 8.77 -20.90 1.59
N ALA A 144 9.65 -21.13 2.57
CA ALA A 144 9.96 -20.15 3.59
C ALA A 144 10.79 -18.98 3.02
N ILE A 145 10.38 -17.74 3.32
CA ILE A 145 11.07 -16.52 2.92
C ILE A 145 12.09 -16.14 3.99
N ASN A 146 13.37 -16.11 3.63
CA ASN A 146 14.49 -15.78 4.53
C ASN A 146 14.93 -14.33 4.42
N GLY A 147 14.52 -13.62 3.38
CA GLY A 147 14.76 -12.21 3.20
C GLY A 147 14.01 -11.65 2.01
N PHE A 148 13.83 -10.33 2.01
CA PHE A 148 13.25 -9.62 0.88
C PHE A 148 13.90 -8.26 0.66
N GLN A 149 13.78 -7.75 -0.56
CA GLN A 149 14.19 -6.41 -0.94
C GLN A 149 13.24 -5.87 -1.99
N PHE A 150 12.90 -4.59 -1.89
CA PHE A 150 12.15 -3.86 -2.93
C PHE A 150 12.32 -2.34 -2.77
N VAL A 151 11.95 -1.61 -3.81
CA VAL A 151 11.76 -0.16 -3.78
C VAL A 151 10.26 0.11 -3.65
N VAL A 152 9.89 1.05 -2.80
CA VAL A 152 8.52 1.53 -2.65
C VAL A 152 8.38 2.81 -3.47
N ASP A 153 7.39 2.83 -4.35
CA ASP A 153 7.14 3.92 -5.29
C ASP A 153 5.80 4.59 -4.95
N GLY A 154 5.75 5.90 -5.07
CA GLY A 154 4.52 6.70 -4.97
C GLY A 154 4.22 7.31 -3.61
N VAL A 155 4.95 6.93 -2.55
CA VAL A 155 4.79 7.45 -1.20
C VAL A 155 6.13 7.76 -0.54
N GLU A 156 6.15 8.60 0.49
CA GLU A 156 7.30 8.82 1.37
C GLU A 156 7.11 8.00 2.67
N LEU A 157 7.99 7.01 2.88
CA LEU A 157 7.88 6.10 4.01
C LEU A 157 8.32 6.74 5.32
N ILE A 158 7.49 6.61 6.36
CA ILE A 158 7.82 6.92 7.75
C ILE A 158 8.41 5.69 8.44
N SER A 159 7.73 4.56 8.32
CA SER A 159 8.17 3.30 8.92
C SER A 159 7.76 2.08 8.11
N ALA A 160 8.38 0.93 8.42
CA ALA A 160 7.96 -0.38 7.93
C ALA A 160 8.11 -1.38 9.07
N VAL A 161 7.08 -2.16 9.29
CA VAL A 161 7.00 -3.16 10.36
C VAL A 161 6.66 -4.51 9.77
N ASP A 162 7.40 -5.53 10.17
CA ASP A 162 7.14 -6.92 9.81
C ASP A 162 6.98 -7.83 11.04
N GLY A 163 6.93 -9.15 10.78
CA GLY A 163 6.91 -10.18 11.81
C GLY A 163 8.32 -10.62 12.24
N PRO A 164 8.86 -11.75 11.69
CA PRO A 164 10.09 -12.36 12.20
C PRO A 164 11.39 -11.80 11.63
N LEU A 165 11.33 -10.95 10.58
CA LEU A 165 12.51 -10.37 9.94
C LEU A 165 12.73 -8.92 10.41
N ASP A 166 13.99 -8.49 10.43
CA ASP A 166 14.35 -7.10 10.71
C ASP A 166 14.26 -6.29 9.40
N VAL A 167 13.27 -5.39 9.29
CA VAL A 167 13.10 -4.50 8.13
C VAL A 167 13.87 -3.20 8.33
N SER A 168 14.56 -2.78 7.29
CA SER A 168 15.21 -1.48 7.20
C SER A 168 14.87 -0.80 5.89
N CYS A 169 14.18 0.33 5.96
CA CYS A 169 13.84 1.15 4.81
C CYS A 169 14.68 2.44 4.79
N GLY A 170 14.95 2.95 3.61
CA GLY A 170 15.68 4.18 3.36
C GLY A 170 15.40 4.72 1.97
N THR A 171 16.13 5.75 1.55
CA THR A 171 15.95 6.43 0.27
C THR A 171 16.04 5.51 -0.97
N PHE A 172 16.68 4.35 -0.83
CA PHE A 172 16.89 3.38 -1.93
C PHE A 172 15.95 2.17 -1.90
N GLY A 173 15.01 2.11 -0.94
CA GLY A 173 14.07 1.01 -0.78
C GLY A 173 14.17 0.32 0.57
N CYS A 174 13.51 -0.82 0.69
CA CYS A 174 13.45 -1.63 1.90
C CYS A 174 14.24 -2.93 1.70
N ILE A 175 14.91 -3.36 2.76
CA ILE A 175 15.54 -4.69 2.85
C ILE A 175 15.17 -5.31 4.20
N ALA A 176 14.89 -6.60 4.19
CA ALA A 176 14.60 -7.38 5.39
C ALA A 176 15.37 -8.68 5.39
N PHE A 177 15.93 -9.04 6.53
CA PHE A 177 16.61 -10.30 6.79
C PHE A 177 16.73 -10.54 8.29
N SER A 178 17.06 -11.76 8.69
CA SER A 178 17.34 -12.08 10.09
C SER A 178 18.77 -12.54 10.27
N LEU A 179 19.45 -11.99 11.27
CA LEU A 179 20.79 -12.44 11.67
C LEU A 179 20.74 -13.72 12.53
N ASP A 180 19.61 -14.01 13.14
CA ASP A 180 19.38 -15.18 14.00
C ASP A 180 18.82 -16.38 13.22
N GLY A 181 18.64 -16.25 11.92
CA GLY A 181 18.14 -17.32 11.04
C GLY A 181 16.61 -17.51 11.12
N ALA A 182 15.87 -16.51 11.57
CA ALA A 182 14.42 -16.51 11.45
C ALA A 182 13.99 -16.38 9.99
N SER A 183 12.82 -16.91 9.67
CA SER A 183 12.22 -16.84 8.34
C SER A 183 10.71 -16.62 8.47
N ILE A 184 10.11 -16.10 7.42
CA ILE A 184 8.66 -16.06 7.24
C ILE A 184 8.26 -17.46 6.71
N PRO A 185 7.32 -18.16 7.35
CA PRO A 185 7.00 -19.53 6.95
C PRO A 185 6.33 -19.60 5.58
N ALA A 186 6.43 -20.72 4.89
CA ALA A 186 5.60 -21.04 3.75
C ALA A 186 4.11 -20.91 4.11
N GLY A 187 3.27 -20.55 3.13
CA GLY A 187 1.85 -20.30 3.31
C GLY A 187 1.48 -18.88 2.93
N SER A 188 0.60 -18.24 3.69
CA SER A 188 0.14 -16.87 3.41
C SER A 188 0.08 -16.04 4.69
N GLY A 189 0.25 -14.73 4.53
CA GLY A 189 0.21 -13.77 5.63
C GLY A 189 0.69 -12.40 5.20
N THR A 190 0.92 -11.53 6.17
CA THR A 190 1.48 -10.20 5.95
C THR A 190 3.01 -10.29 5.89
N LEU A 191 3.59 -9.80 4.80
CA LEU A 191 5.03 -9.70 4.61
C LEU A 191 5.61 -8.51 5.36
N VAL A 192 4.97 -7.35 5.21
CA VAL A 192 5.35 -6.08 5.82
C VAL A 192 4.16 -5.13 5.83
N THR A 193 4.10 -4.23 6.81
CA THR A 193 3.15 -3.11 6.82
C THR A 193 3.95 -1.81 6.71
N PHE A 194 3.59 -0.97 5.74
CA PHE A 194 4.12 0.36 5.57
C PHE A 194 3.29 1.39 6.30
N GLU A 195 3.98 2.35 6.88
CA GLU A 195 3.45 3.62 7.35
C GLU A 195 4.16 4.71 6.55
N PHE A 196 3.43 5.61 5.94
CA PHE A 196 3.95 6.64 5.03
C PHE A 196 3.30 7.99 5.34
N GLU A 197 3.92 9.06 4.84
CA GLU A 197 3.35 10.41 4.93
C GLU A 197 1.93 10.40 4.36
N GLU A 198 1.05 11.04 5.08
CA GLU A 198 -0.36 11.10 4.75
C GLU A 198 -0.62 11.75 3.38
N ILE A 199 -1.61 11.25 2.65
CA ILE A 199 -1.95 11.71 1.30
C ILE A 199 -3.45 11.99 1.25
N ALA A 200 -3.86 13.23 1.55
CA ALA A 200 -5.25 13.64 1.59
C ALA A 200 -5.96 13.50 0.24
N ASN A 201 -5.32 13.90 -0.83
CA ASN A 201 -5.86 13.87 -2.20
C ASN A 201 -5.80 12.48 -2.86
N GLY A 202 -5.50 11.45 -2.09
CA GLY A 202 -5.33 10.10 -2.60
C GLY A 202 -4.10 9.93 -3.50
N GLY A 203 -3.81 8.69 -3.86
CA GLY A 203 -2.61 8.41 -4.64
C GLY A 203 -2.51 6.97 -5.11
N THR A 204 -1.30 6.56 -5.44
CA THR A 204 -0.99 5.17 -5.77
C THR A 204 0.33 4.78 -5.15
N ILE A 205 0.37 3.60 -4.55
CA ILE A 205 1.60 2.96 -4.08
C ILE A 205 1.94 1.75 -4.96
N GLY A 206 3.21 1.52 -5.21
CA GLY A 206 3.70 0.38 -5.96
C GLY A 206 5.01 -0.15 -5.40
N LEU A 207 5.39 -1.38 -5.80
CA LEU A 207 6.71 -1.94 -5.52
C LEU A 207 7.46 -2.16 -6.83
N SER A 208 8.75 -1.87 -6.82
CA SER A 208 9.66 -2.18 -7.93
C SER A 208 10.93 -2.85 -7.41
N ASN A 209 11.66 -3.55 -8.31
CA ASN A 209 12.85 -4.30 -7.98
C ASN A 209 12.64 -5.30 -6.82
N VAL A 210 11.52 -6.01 -6.86
CA VAL A 210 11.14 -6.98 -5.84
C VAL A 210 12.03 -8.21 -5.95
N LEU A 211 12.66 -8.59 -4.85
CA LEU A 211 13.47 -9.78 -4.69
C LEU A 211 13.07 -10.46 -3.38
N LEU A 212 12.81 -11.76 -3.44
CA LEU A 212 12.59 -12.61 -2.29
C LEU A 212 13.65 -13.72 -2.31
N SER A 213 14.10 -14.14 -1.14
CA SER A 213 15.07 -15.23 -1.03
C SER A 213 14.62 -16.32 -0.07
N ALA A 214 14.79 -17.56 -0.51
CA ALA A 214 14.71 -18.75 0.32
C ALA A 214 16.05 -18.98 1.06
N SER A 215 16.22 -20.16 1.64
CA SER A 215 17.46 -20.57 2.30
C SER A 215 18.66 -20.55 1.33
N ASN A 216 19.86 -20.37 1.86
CA ASN A 216 21.12 -20.30 1.10
C ASN A 216 21.18 -19.16 0.05
N ALA A 217 20.33 -18.14 0.19
CA ALA A 217 20.20 -17.02 -0.76
C ALA A 217 19.69 -17.43 -2.15
N ASN A 218 18.97 -18.53 -2.24
CA ASN A 218 18.26 -18.93 -3.43
C ASN A 218 17.12 -17.93 -3.70
N MET A 219 16.90 -17.58 -4.96
CA MET A 219 15.94 -16.56 -5.33
C MET A 219 14.59 -17.22 -5.62
N ILE A 220 13.56 -16.81 -4.86
CA ILE A 220 12.17 -17.20 -5.07
C ILE A 220 11.63 -16.48 -6.31
N SER A 221 10.89 -17.18 -7.16
CA SER A 221 10.17 -16.58 -8.28
C SER A 221 9.00 -15.74 -7.73
N VAL A 222 8.94 -14.45 -8.08
CA VAL A 222 7.95 -13.53 -7.49
C VAL A 222 7.02 -12.96 -8.54
N THR A 223 5.71 -13.01 -8.26
CA THR A 223 4.69 -12.32 -9.02
C THR A 223 4.02 -11.24 -8.16
N GLY A 224 3.65 -10.10 -8.78
CA GLY A 224 3.03 -8.97 -8.07
C GLY A 224 4.01 -8.15 -7.21
N PRO A 225 3.50 -7.26 -6.34
CA PRO A 225 2.11 -6.82 -6.37
C PRO A 225 1.86 -5.83 -7.52
N GLU A 226 0.62 -5.76 -7.99
CA GLU A 226 0.17 -4.61 -8.79
C GLU A 226 0.09 -3.37 -7.89
N SER A 227 0.09 -2.15 -8.48
CA SER A 227 -0.07 -0.93 -7.69
C SER A 227 -1.45 -0.89 -6.99
N ALA A 228 -1.48 -0.37 -5.77
CA ALA A 228 -2.71 -0.11 -5.03
C ALA A 228 -3.05 1.38 -5.04
N ALA A 229 -4.35 1.69 -5.00
CA ALA A 229 -4.83 3.05 -4.80
C ALA A 229 -4.83 3.37 -3.30
N ILE A 230 -4.35 4.56 -2.95
CA ILE A 230 -4.52 5.17 -1.65
C ILE A 230 -5.82 5.98 -1.71
N PRO A 231 -6.77 5.80 -0.77
CA PRO A 231 -8.01 6.53 -0.78
C PRO A 231 -7.80 8.03 -0.52
N GLU A 232 -8.70 8.87 -1.04
CA GLU A 232 -8.85 10.24 -0.63
C GLU A 232 -9.49 10.30 0.77
N CYS A 233 -9.21 11.32 1.55
CA CYS A 233 -9.92 11.64 2.78
C CYS A 233 -10.61 13.01 2.68
N ALA A 234 -11.39 13.38 3.69
CA ALA A 234 -11.87 14.75 3.85
C ALA A 234 -10.69 15.64 4.26
N ASP A 235 -10.61 16.82 3.68
CA ASP A 235 -9.60 17.86 3.85
C ASP A 235 -10.33 19.18 3.52
N ASN A 236 -10.78 19.88 4.55
CA ASN A 236 -11.73 21.00 4.41
C ASN A 236 -11.06 22.23 3.80
N GLU A 237 -9.84 22.50 4.18
CA GLU A 237 -9.07 23.70 3.80
C GLU A 237 -8.06 23.46 2.68
N ASP A 238 -7.97 22.20 2.13
CA ASP A 238 -7.06 21.81 1.05
C ASP A 238 -5.56 22.03 1.40
N ASP A 239 -5.15 21.75 2.65
CA ASP A 239 -3.76 21.91 3.11
C ASP A 239 -2.93 20.62 3.00
N ASP A 240 -3.54 19.52 2.50
CA ASP A 240 -3.01 18.17 2.34
C ASP A 240 -2.94 17.36 3.67
N ILE A 241 -3.57 17.80 4.74
CA ILE A 241 -3.82 17.03 5.97
C ILE A 241 -5.29 16.59 5.99
N CYS A 242 -5.57 15.38 6.45
CA CYS A 242 -6.97 14.92 6.56
C CYS A 242 -7.61 15.44 7.84
N ASP A 243 -8.86 15.89 7.79
CA ASP A 243 -9.63 16.38 8.95
C ASP A 243 -9.55 15.46 10.19
N VAL A 244 -9.43 14.14 9.98
CA VAL A 244 -9.32 13.15 11.06
C VAL A 244 -7.98 13.21 11.82
N TYR A 245 -6.97 13.84 11.25
CA TYR A 245 -5.60 13.97 11.80
C TYR A 245 -5.20 15.43 11.99
N ASP A 246 -5.93 16.35 11.39
CA ASP A 246 -5.78 17.77 11.64
C ASP A 246 -6.29 18.11 13.05
N THR A 247 -5.94 19.20 13.57
CA THR A 247 -6.38 19.74 14.87
C THR A 247 -6.97 21.11 14.74
N ASP A 248 -7.09 21.62 13.49
CA ASP A 248 -7.59 22.94 13.13
C ASP A 248 -8.13 22.82 11.69
N ASP A 249 -9.29 22.14 11.55
CA ASP A 249 -9.87 21.62 10.30
C ASP A 249 -10.27 22.70 9.27
N ASP A 250 -10.20 24.00 9.61
CA ASP A 250 -10.47 25.12 8.70
C ASP A 250 -9.38 26.20 8.67
N ASN A 251 -8.29 25.95 9.45
CA ASN A 251 -7.08 26.79 9.49
C ASN A 251 -7.35 28.24 9.93
N ASP A 252 -8.38 28.47 10.75
CA ASP A 252 -8.66 29.81 11.28
C ASP A 252 -7.76 30.17 12.47
N GLY A 253 -7.09 29.17 13.09
CA GLY A 253 -6.19 29.32 14.21
C GLY A 253 -6.80 28.98 15.58
N ALA A 254 -8.11 28.72 15.67
CA ALA A 254 -8.71 27.99 16.77
C ALA A 254 -8.49 26.48 16.56
N LEU A 255 -8.41 25.71 17.65
CA LEU A 255 -8.31 24.26 17.53
C LEU A 255 -9.72 23.66 17.58
N ASP A 256 -9.98 22.57 16.88
CA ASP A 256 -11.28 21.88 16.83
C ASP A 256 -11.93 21.65 18.19
N ASP A 257 -11.12 21.34 19.21
CA ASP A 257 -11.62 21.14 20.59
C ASP A 257 -12.10 22.44 21.27
N ASP A 258 -11.64 23.59 20.80
CA ASP A 258 -11.95 24.92 21.31
C ASP A 258 -12.83 25.71 20.33
N ASP A 259 -13.19 25.11 19.19
CA ASP A 259 -13.97 25.67 18.10
C ASP A 259 -15.43 25.18 18.14
N SER A 260 -16.36 26.10 17.88
CA SER A 260 -17.81 25.82 17.85
C SER A 260 -18.29 25.24 16.52
N ASP A 261 -17.56 25.46 15.42
CA ASP A 261 -17.81 24.90 14.09
C ASP A 261 -16.51 24.68 13.30
N PRO A 262 -15.74 23.59 13.62
CA PRO A 262 -14.39 23.31 13.11
C PRO A 262 -14.23 23.25 11.58
N PHE A 263 -15.27 23.53 10.81
CA PHE A 263 -15.27 23.53 9.35
C PHE A 263 -15.65 24.88 8.74
N ASP A 264 -15.85 25.92 9.57
CA ASP A 264 -16.21 27.27 9.12
C ASP A 264 -15.26 28.31 9.71
N GLN A 265 -14.21 28.67 8.99
CA GLN A 265 -13.16 29.61 9.38
C GLN A 265 -13.64 30.99 9.88
N PHE A 266 -14.95 31.27 9.87
CA PHE A 266 -15.53 32.52 10.34
C PHE A 266 -16.31 32.35 11.62
N LEU A 267 -16.30 31.19 12.26
CA LEU A 267 -17.12 30.86 13.42
C LEU A 267 -16.41 29.89 14.36
N CYS A 268 -15.78 30.37 15.42
CA CYS A 268 -15.12 29.51 16.40
C CYS A 268 -15.62 29.70 17.85
N SER A 269 -15.43 30.86 18.44
CA SER A 269 -15.71 31.09 19.85
C SER A 269 -15.84 32.61 20.14
N ASP A 270 -16.38 32.92 21.30
CA ASP A 270 -16.29 34.24 21.94
C ASP A 270 -15.54 34.01 23.26
N HIS A 271 -14.22 34.06 23.23
CA HIS A 271 -13.36 33.67 24.36
C HIS A 271 -13.15 34.81 25.37
N ASP A 272 -13.15 36.04 24.91
CA ASP A 272 -13.02 37.24 25.79
C ASP A 272 -14.37 37.79 26.25
N GLY A 273 -15.46 37.38 25.62
CA GLY A 273 -16.84 37.69 26.05
C GLY A 273 -17.32 39.04 25.61
N ASP A 274 -16.82 39.55 24.49
CA ASP A 274 -17.15 40.84 23.92
C ASP A 274 -18.32 40.77 22.92
N THR A 275 -18.88 39.57 22.71
CA THR A 275 -20.01 39.26 21.84
C THR A 275 -19.71 39.13 20.34
N CYS A 276 -18.50 39.45 19.88
CA CYS A 276 -18.03 39.00 18.57
C CYS A 276 -17.51 37.55 18.61
N ASP A 277 -17.49 36.93 17.48
CA ASP A 277 -16.84 35.66 17.32
C ASP A 277 -15.35 35.89 17.00
N ASP A 278 -14.46 35.31 17.80
CA ASP A 278 -13.01 35.51 17.70
C ASP A 278 -12.44 35.18 16.31
N CYS A 279 -13.21 34.49 15.44
CA CYS A 279 -12.84 34.10 14.09
C CYS A 279 -13.63 34.85 12.99
N SER A 280 -14.37 35.88 13.33
CA SER A 280 -15.29 36.59 12.41
C SER A 280 -14.61 37.17 11.16
N ASP A 281 -13.30 37.41 11.17
CA ASP A 281 -12.51 37.84 10.01
C ASP A 281 -11.78 36.69 9.27
N GLY A 282 -12.00 35.45 9.71
CA GLY A 282 -11.36 34.24 9.14
C GLY A 282 -10.02 33.91 9.76
N SER A 283 -9.76 34.45 10.95
CA SER A 283 -8.57 34.10 11.74
C SER A 283 -8.79 34.40 13.21
N TYR A 284 -8.40 33.47 14.08
CA TYR A 284 -8.52 33.61 15.52
C TYR A 284 -7.81 34.86 16.06
N GLY A 285 -8.56 35.76 16.74
CA GLY A 285 -8.00 36.99 17.32
C GLY A 285 -8.94 37.75 18.21
N LEU A 286 -8.63 37.91 19.49
CA LEU A 286 -9.42 38.53 20.54
C LEU A 286 -9.57 40.05 20.43
N ASP A 287 -8.76 40.75 19.63
CA ASP A 287 -8.72 42.22 19.54
C ASP A 287 -9.08 42.71 18.10
N SER A 288 -9.39 41.80 17.17
CA SER A 288 -9.59 42.11 15.75
C SER A 288 -10.81 41.45 15.11
N ASP A 289 -11.64 40.87 15.91
CA ASP A 289 -12.75 39.98 15.58
C ASP A 289 -14.06 40.73 15.25
N GLY A 290 -14.15 42.03 15.52
CA GLY A 290 -15.26 42.85 15.17
C GLY A 290 -14.97 44.34 15.22
N TRP A 291 -16.00 45.11 14.95
CA TRP A 291 -15.98 46.56 15.09
C TRP A 291 -16.66 46.90 16.44
N ASP A 292 -15.97 47.65 17.29
CA ASP A 292 -16.42 48.23 18.53
C ASP A 292 -16.31 49.75 18.37
N TYR A 293 -17.44 50.40 18.07
CA TYR A 293 -17.46 51.81 17.68
C TYR A 293 -17.17 52.72 18.86
N ASP A 294 -17.77 52.46 20.02
CA ASP A 294 -17.68 53.30 21.20
C ASP A 294 -16.55 52.90 22.16
N LEU A 295 -15.92 51.74 21.88
CA LEU A 295 -14.77 51.19 22.64
C LEU A 295 -15.14 50.83 24.09
N ASP A 296 -16.35 50.32 24.31
CA ASP A 296 -16.81 49.91 25.64
C ASP A 296 -16.43 48.45 25.95
N GLY A 297 -16.03 47.69 24.94
CA GLY A 297 -15.60 46.30 25.01
C GLY A 297 -16.70 45.29 24.71
N ALA A 298 -17.81 45.72 24.14
CA ALA A 298 -18.74 44.89 23.40
C ALA A 298 -18.60 45.22 21.91
N CYS A 299 -18.78 44.21 21.07
CA CYS A 299 -18.68 44.37 19.62
C CYS A 299 -20.03 44.80 19.05
N ASP A 300 -20.07 45.74 18.06
CA ASP A 300 -21.29 46.25 17.43
C ASP A 300 -22.27 45.15 17.03
N ALA A 301 -21.80 43.99 16.60
CA ALA A 301 -22.67 42.86 16.19
C ALA A 301 -23.47 42.24 17.34
N GLY A 302 -23.04 42.39 18.56
CA GLY A 302 -23.68 41.87 19.77
C GLY A 302 -24.05 42.91 20.80
N ASP A 303 -23.61 44.15 20.63
CA ASP A 303 -24.05 45.27 21.45
C ASP A 303 -25.53 45.61 21.14
N ALA A 304 -26.15 46.31 21.93
CA ALA A 304 -27.54 46.75 21.78
C ALA A 304 -27.65 48.27 21.65
N ASP A 305 -26.53 49.02 21.75
CA ASP A 305 -26.39 50.46 21.73
C ASP A 305 -24.96 50.79 21.27
N ASP A 306 -24.70 50.59 19.96
CA ASP A 306 -23.38 50.57 19.34
C ASP A 306 -22.52 51.83 19.55
N ASP A 307 -23.13 52.99 19.85
CA ASP A 307 -22.42 54.23 20.08
C ASP A 307 -22.55 54.77 21.52
N ASN A 308 -23.25 54.00 22.39
CA ASN A 308 -23.46 54.29 23.80
C ASN A 308 -24.11 55.67 24.05
N ASP A 309 -24.94 56.15 23.12
CA ASP A 309 -25.70 57.39 23.31
C ASP A 309 -26.91 57.18 24.20
N GLY A 310 -27.37 55.95 24.42
CA GLY A 310 -28.48 55.53 25.24
C GLY A 310 -29.80 55.27 24.51
N ALA A 311 -29.83 55.42 23.19
CA ALA A 311 -30.81 54.82 22.31
C ALA A 311 -30.35 53.38 22.01
N LEU A 312 -31.28 52.48 21.76
CA LEU A 312 -30.93 51.12 21.33
C LEU A 312 -30.95 51.06 19.80
N ASP A 313 -30.09 50.29 19.17
CA ASP A 313 -29.99 50.15 17.72
C ASP A 313 -31.33 49.98 17.01
N GLY A 314 -32.26 49.22 17.60
CA GLY A 314 -33.61 49.02 17.06
C GLY A 314 -34.51 50.27 17.06
N ASP A 315 -34.16 51.28 17.83
CA ASP A 315 -34.87 52.55 18.01
C ASP A 315 -34.01 53.73 17.52
N ASP A 316 -32.77 53.47 17.10
CA ASP A 316 -31.80 54.39 16.54
C ASP A 316 -31.84 54.41 15.01
N SER A 317 -31.66 55.56 14.40
CA SER A 317 -31.63 55.75 12.94
C SER A 317 -30.21 55.71 12.34
N GLU A 318 -29.19 55.95 13.15
CA GLU A 318 -27.78 55.94 12.82
C GLU A 318 -26.92 55.34 13.94
N ASP A 319 -27.03 54.04 14.17
CA ASP A 319 -26.51 53.23 15.27
C ASP A 319 -25.03 53.48 15.66
N ASN A 320 -24.23 54.07 14.79
CA ASN A 320 -22.82 54.41 15.01
C ASN A 320 -22.60 55.94 14.98
N ASN A 321 -23.52 56.70 15.48
CA ASN A 321 -23.40 58.14 15.51
C ASN A 321 -24.11 58.78 16.74
N GLU A 322 -23.42 58.85 17.83
CA GLU A 322 -23.86 59.37 19.14
C GLU A 322 -24.65 60.67 19.16
N PHE A 323 -24.82 61.33 18.01
CA PHE A 323 -25.51 62.58 17.85
C PHE A 323 -26.83 62.51 17.07
N VAL A 324 -27.19 61.32 16.59
CA VAL A 324 -28.36 61.07 15.73
C VAL A 324 -29.02 59.74 16.05
N CYS A 325 -30.17 59.77 16.69
CA CYS A 325 -30.93 58.55 16.94
C CYS A 325 -32.41 58.65 16.46
N SER A 326 -33.18 59.51 16.95
CA SER A 326 -34.60 59.59 16.63
C SER A 326 -35.17 61.00 16.87
N ASP A 327 -36.34 61.24 16.31
CA ASP A 327 -37.24 62.40 16.65
C ASP A 327 -38.57 61.75 17.05
N ALA A 328 -38.70 61.38 18.33
CA ALA A 328 -39.79 60.55 18.83
C ALA A 328 -41.08 61.32 19.08
N ASP A 329 -41.03 62.65 19.36
CA ASP A 329 -42.19 63.45 19.58
C ASP A 329 -42.57 64.30 18.37
N GLY A 330 -41.71 64.42 17.37
CA GLY A 330 -41.96 65.06 16.09
C GLY A 330 -41.79 66.59 16.14
N ASP A 331 -40.94 67.08 17.02
CA ASP A 331 -40.65 68.49 17.21
C ASP A 331 -39.43 68.95 16.39
N THR A 332 -38.80 68.07 15.64
CA THR A 332 -37.68 68.29 14.75
C THR A 332 -36.26 68.33 15.40
N CYS A 333 -36.16 68.24 16.72
CA CYS A 333 -34.93 67.93 17.39
C CYS A 333 -34.74 66.42 17.43
N ASP A 334 -33.49 66.03 17.46
CA ASP A 334 -33.09 64.64 17.65
C ASP A 334 -32.75 64.44 19.13
N GLU A 335 -33.32 63.42 19.75
CA GLU A 335 -33.12 63.11 21.16
C GLU A 335 -31.65 62.87 21.52
N CYS A 336 -30.79 62.56 20.55
CA CYS A 336 -29.39 62.33 20.74
C CYS A 336 -28.47 63.49 20.31
N ALA A 337 -29.08 64.68 19.95
CA ALA A 337 -28.32 65.82 19.44
C ALA A 337 -27.19 66.37 20.35
N THR A 338 -27.12 65.93 21.60
CA THR A 338 -26.07 66.30 22.55
C THR A 338 -25.04 65.19 22.80
N GLY A 339 -25.16 64.06 22.11
CA GLY A 339 -24.32 62.88 22.31
C GLY A 339 -24.77 62.01 23.47
N ALA A 340 -26.03 62.06 23.82
CA ALA A 340 -26.68 61.17 24.79
C ALA A 340 -28.18 61.28 24.65
N TYR A 341 -28.92 60.17 24.71
CA TYR A 341 -30.38 60.11 24.63
C TYR A 341 -31.00 60.88 25.74
N HIS A 342 -31.86 61.83 25.38
CA HIS A 342 -32.63 62.70 26.29
C HIS A 342 -34.09 62.37 26.22
N ASP A 343 -34.85 62.86 27.26
CA ASP A 343 -36.29 62.89 27.23
C ASP A 343 -36.74 63.89 26.16
N SER A 344 -37.67 63.51 25.30
CA SER A 344 -38.19 64.28 24.18
C SER A 344 -38.79 65.69 24.57
N SER A 345 -38.63 66.12 25.79
CA SER A 345 -38.97 67.46 26.26
C SER A 345 -37.71 68.27 26.62
N ASP A 346 -36.49 67.78 26.41
CA ASP A 346 -35.21 68.42 26.78
C ASP A 346 -34.08 68.09 25.78
N ASP A 347 -34.42 67.76 24.53
CA ASP A 347 -33.56 67.31 23.44
C ASP A 347 -33.06 68.46 22.57
N GLY A 348 -33.63 69.66 22.66
CA GLY A 348 -33.18 70.80 21.92
C GLY A 348 -33.58 72.11 22.54
N TRP A 349 -33.29 73.18 21.86
CA TRP A 349 -33.67 74.51 22.26
C TRP A 349 -34.94 74.92 21.51
N ASP A 350 -36.04 75.21 22.24
CA ASP A 350 -37.32 75.75 21.78
C ASP A 350 -37.50 77.16 22.44
N TYR A 351 -37.18 78.18 21.69
CA TYR A 351 -37.09 79.53 22.21
C TYR A 351 -38.45 80.10 22.57
N ASP A 352 -39.47 79.88 21.76
CA ASP A 352 -40.81 80.45 21.93
C ASP A 352 -41.79 79.53 22.68
N GLY A 353 -41.42 78.22 22.84
CA GLY A 353 -42.21 77.22 23.56
C GLY A 353 -43.42 76.71 22.80
N ASP A 354 -43.40 76.74 21.50
CA ASP A 354 -44.52 76.32 20.68
C ASP A 354 -44.52 74.77 20.43
N GLY A 355 -43.43 74.12 20.75
CA GLY A 355 -43.25 72.66 20.62
C GLY A 355 -42.59 72.22 19.29
N GLN A 356 -41.97 73.14 18.60
CA GLN A 356 -40.99 72.86 17.58
C GLN A 356 -39.59 73.30 18.04
N CYS A 357 -38.59 72.57 17.74
CA CYS A 357 -37.21 72.88 18.09
C CYS A 357 -36.64 73.93 17.15
N ASP A 358 -35.88 74.94 17.65
CA ASP A 358 -35.26 76.00 16.82
C ASP A 358 -34.52 75.49 15.60
N ALA A 359 -33.91 74.26 15.68
CA ALA A 359 -33.21 73.67 14.57
C ALA A 359 -34.09 73.26 13.39
N GLY A 360 -35.39 73.09 13.60
CA GLY A 360 -36.37 72.71 12.59
C GLY A 360 -37.52 73.65 12.45
N ASP A 361 -37.64 74.59 13.34
CA ASP A 361 -38.60 75.72 13.20
C ASP A 361 -38.11 76.68 12.11
N SER A 362 -38.93 77.40 11.55
CA SER A 362 -38.63 78.43 10.54
C SER A 362 -38.90 79.85 10.98
N ASP A 363 -39.39 80.04 12.24
CA ASP A 363 -39.74 81.29 12.90
C ASP A 363 -39.54 81.12 14.42
N ASP A 364 -38.30 81.01 14.85
CA ASP A 364 -37.85 80.60 16.19
C ASP A 364 -38.39 81.40 17.33
N ASP A 365 -38.93 82.61 17.08
CA ASP A 365 -39.54 83.48 18.10
C ASP A 365 -41.04 83.71 17.89
N ASN A 366 -41.65 83.07 16.85
CA ASN A 366 -43.02 83.14 16.46
C ASN A 366 -43.57 84.62 16.31
N ASP A 367 -42.68 85.52 15.85
CA ASP A 367 -43.08 86.92 15.62
C ASP A 367 -43.70 87.12 14.22
N GLY A 368 -43.65 86.12 13.35
CA GLY A 368 -44.22 86.06 12.00
C GLY A 368 -43.25 86.50 10.90
N ALA A 369 -42.02 86.78 11.20
CA ALA A 369 -40.90 86.76 10.24
C ALA A 369 -40.29 85.39 10.23
N LEU A 370 -39.65 84.99 9.14
CA LEU A 370 -38.87 83.71 9.10
C LEU A 370 -37.44 84.03 9.49
N ASP A 371 -36.75 83.09 10.12
CA ASP A 371 -35.34 83.20 10.57
C ASP A 371 -34.40 83.76 9.51
N ASP A 372 -34.60 83.31 8.23
CA ASP A 372 -33.84 83.84 7.10
C ASP A 372 -34.07 85.33 6.78
N ASP A 373 -35.24 85.87 7.22
CA ASP A 373 -35.67 87.25 6.96
C ASP A 373 -35.63 88.10 8.22
N ASP A 374 -35.42 87.53 9.39
CA ASP A 374 -35.32 88.24 10.67
C ASP A 374 -33.84 88.54 11.04
N SER A 375 -33.70 89.57 11.84
CA SER A 375 -32.41 90.00 12.33
C SER A 375 -32.45 90.23 13.82
N ASP A 376 -32.75 89.20 14.61
CA ASP A 376 -32.85 89.39 16.08
C ASP A 376 -32.08 90.51 16.73
#